data_a25fb2192ce0f2289e2244da17e0a883
#
_entry.id   a25fb2192ce0f2289e2244da17e0a883
#
_cell.length_a   1.000
_cell.length_b   1.000
_cell.length_c   1.000
_cell.angle_alpha   90.00
_cell.angle_beta   90.00
_cell.angle_gamma   90.00
#
_symmetry.space_group_name_H-M   'P 1'
#
loop_
_entity.id
_entity.type
_entity.pdbx_description
1 polymer ?
#
loop_
_entity_poly.entity_id
_entity_poly.type
_entity_poly.pdbx_seq_one_letter_code
_entity_poly.pdbx_strand_id
1 'polypeptide(L)'
;NTEGAFNLFKLTSEAYDNFRYKPHVTWEMLKKYSNGVMCLSACLGGLLPNLIKERRLDDARLAAKKFISIFGIEDFYIEIQRHEIREELAVNRELILIAKELGLKVVATTDAHYPTKEDAYPHEILLCIQTGKTLTDEGRMGYDGTGYWLMNSEEVEDLFSDMPEILDNTLDVADKCDVTLNLGDVNLPAYTIPKRFETLSLIHISEPTRPY
;
A
#
# COMPACT_ATOMS: atom_id res chain seq x y z
N ASN A 1 -7.64 -6.50 11.40
CA ASN A 1 -7.78 -7.76 12.14
C ASN A 1 -7.57 -8.96 11.20
N THR A 2 -7.65 -10.21 11.71
CA THR A 2 -7.42 -11.44 10.93
C THR A 2 -8.38 -11.57 9.74
N GLU A 3 -9.65 -11.20 9.86
CA GLU A 3 -10.60 -11.19 8.74
C GLU A 3 -10.15 -10.21 7.65
N GLY A 4 -9.71 -9.01 8.05
CA GLY A 4 -9.16 -8.01 7.14
C GLY A 4 -7.94 -8.50 6.38
N ALA A 5 -7.03 -9.23 7.03
CA ALA A 5 -5.87 -9.85 6.37
C ALA A 5 -6.31 -10.82 5.25
N PHE A 6 -7.30 -11.68 5.52
CA PHE A 6 -7.87 -12.56 4.49
C PHE A 6 -8.60 -11.78 3.38
N ASN A 7 -9.25 -10.67 3.71
CA ASN A 7 -9.88 -9.80 2.72
C ASN A 7 -8.85 -9.13 1.82
N LEU A 8 -7.68 -8.72 2.34
CA LEU A 8 -6.56 -8.22 1.54
C LEU A 8 -6.03 -9.29 0.56
N PHE A 9 -5.89 -10.56 1.00
CA PHE A 9 -5.50 -11.65 0.10
C PHE A 9 -6.51 -11.84 -1.03
N LYS A 10 -7.82 -11.81 -0.74
CA LYS A 10 -8.88 -11.92 -1.75
C LYS A 10 -8.89 -10.72 -2.70
N LEU A 11 -8.74 -9.50 -2.16
CA LEU A 11 -8.67 -8.27 -2.94
C LEU A 11 -7.49 -8.32 -3.92
N THR A 12 -6.32 -8.73 -3.45
CA THR A 12 -5.14 -8.89 -4.29
C THR A 12 -5.36 -9.93 -5.38
N SER A 13 -5.94 -11.08 -5.04
CA SER A 13 -6.23 -12.14 -6.03
C SER A 13 -7.21 -11.65 -7.10
N GLU A 14 -8.31 -11.00 -6.70
CA GLU A 14 -9.29 -10.45 -7.66
C GLU A 14 -8.70 -9.30 -8.50
N ALA A 15 -7.74 -8.52 -7.96
CA ALA A 15 -7.03 -7.50 -8.71
C ALA A 15 -6.16 -8.11 -9.83
N TYR A 16 -5.57 -9.29 -9.61
CA TYR A 16 -4.83 -10.03 -10.64
C TYR A 16 -5.76 -10.62 -11.70
N ASP A 17 -6.97 -11.03 -11.36
CA ASP A 17 -7.98 -11.45 -12.35
C ASP A 17 -8.38 -10.29 -13.28
N ASN A 18 -8.28 -9.04 -12.78
CA ASN A 18 -8.51 -7.81 -13.55
C ASN A 18 -7.22 -7.18 -14.07
N PHE A 19 -6.26 -7.99 -14.50
CA PHE A 19 -4.96 -7.53 -14.96
C PHE A 19 -5.03 -6.79 -16.30
N ARG A 20 -4.53 -5.53 -16.31
CA ARG A 20 -4.32 -4.70 -17.52
C ARG A 20 -2.98 -4.01 -17.40
N TYR A 21 -1.92 -4.59 -17.94
CA TYR A 21 -0.51 -4.20 -17.76
C TYR A 21 -0.02 -4.31 -16.31
N LYS A 22 -0.90 -4.18 -15.33
CA LYS A 22 -0.70 -4.41 -13.89
C LYS A 22 -2.05 -4.72 -13.23
N PRO A 23 -2.06 -5.30 -12.02
CA PRO A 23 -3.28 -5.55 -11.28
C PRO A 23 -4.04 -4.25 -11.01
N HIS A 24 -5.36 -4.29 -11.09
CA HIS A 24 -6.23 -3.13 -10.84
C HIS A 24 -7.26 -3.45 -9.78
N VAL A 25 -7.49 -2.48 -8.90
CA VAL A 25 -8.54 -2.52 -7.87
C VAL A 25 -9.60 -1.50 -8.22
N THR A 26 -10.88 -1.91 -8.22
CA THR A 26 -12.03 -1.04 -8.42
C THR A 26 -12.65 -0.60 -7.08
N TRP A 27 -13.50 0.42 -7.12
CA TRP A 27 -14.23 0.86 -5.93
C TRP A 27 -15.17 -0.21 -5.36
N GLU A 28 -15.76 -1.01 -6.23
CA GLU A 28 -16.62 -2.14 -5.86
C GLU A 28 -15.83 -3.23 -5.13
N MET A 29 -14.63 -3.53 -5.59
CA MET A 29 -13.73 -4.48 -4.94
C MET A 29 -13.27 -3.95 -3.58
N LEU A 30 -12.90 -2.67 -3.47
CA LEU A 30 -12.57 -2.05 -2.17
C LEU A 30 -13.75 -2.18 -1.21
N LYS A 31 -14.95 -1.83 -1.63
CA LYS A 31 -16.16 -1.95 -0.80
C LYS A 31 -16.45 -3.40 -0.38
N LYS A 32 -16.22 -4.36 -1.28
CA LYS A 32 -16.45 -5.79 -1.03
C LYS A 32 -15.52 -6.35 0.05
N TYR A 33 -14.28 -5.84 0.12
CA TYR A 33 -13.22 -6.38 0.96
C TYR A 33 -12.72 -5.41 2.05
N SER A 34 -13.45 -4.34 2.34
CA SER A 34 -13.05 -3.34 3.32
C SER A 34 -13.19 -3.78 4.78
N ASN A 35 -14.00 -4.81 5.07
CA ASN A 35 -14.24 -5.21 6.45
C ASN A 35 -12.95 -5.67 7.15
N GLY A 36 -12.68 -5.09 8.33
CA GLY A 36 -11.47 -5.37 9.11
C GLY A 36 -10.16 -4.82 8.54
N VAL A 37 -10.24 -3.89 7.55
CA VAL A 37 -9.09 -3.25 6.88
C VAL A 37 -9.14 -1.75 7.11
N MET A 38 -8.00 -1.15 7.44
CA MET A 38 -7.79 0.30 7.42
C MET A 38 -7.19 0.74 6.09
N CYS A 39 -7.37 2.00 5.74
CA CYS A 39 -6.87 2.58 4.50
C CYS A 39 -6.12 3.87 4.75
N LEU A 40 -4.94 4.02 4.17
CA LEU A 40 -4.16 5.25 4.14
C LEU A 40 -4.17 5.84 2.72
N SER A 41 -4.01 7.16 2.60
CA SER A 41 -4.12 7.85 1.30
C SER A 41 -2.93 7.64 0.35
N ALA A 42 -1.92 6.93 0.79
CA ALA A 42 -0.66 6.61 0.10
C ALA A 42 0.27 7.82 -0.18
N CYS A 43 1.46 7.54 -0.74
CA CYS A 43 2.50 8.50 -1.10
C CYS A 43 2.10 9.39 -2.30
N LEU A 44 3.05 10.16 -2.86
CA LEU A 44 2.84 11.01 -4.05
C LEU A 44 2.22 10.29 -5.25
N GLY A 45 2.34 8.96 -5.32
CA GLY A 45 1.69 8.11 -6.34
C GLY A 45 0.23 7.78 -6.05
N GLY A 46 -0.30 8.12 -4.88
CA GLY A 46 -1.67 7.84 -4.47
C GLY A 46 -2.73 8.62 -5.27
N LEU A 47 -3.99 8.19 -5.16
CA LEU A 47 -5.09 8.82 -5.91
C LEU A 47 -5.30 10.28 -5.51
N LEU A 48 -5.35 10.59 -4.20
CA LEU A 48 -5.54 11.95 -3.71
C LEU A 48 -4.35 12.84 -4.09
N PRO A 49 -3.09 12.46 -3.81
CA PRO A 49 -1.91 13.21 -4.25
C PRO A 49 -1.89 13.50 -5.76
N ASN A 50 -2.21 12.52 -6.60
CA ASN A 50 -2.25 12.72 -8.05
C ASN A 50 -3.30 13.76 -8.47
N LEU A 51 -4.51 13.71 -7.90
CA LEU A 51 -5.56 14.69 -8.16
C LEU A 51 -5.14 16.10 -7.71
N ILE A 52 -4.43 16.21 -6.58
CA ILE A 52 -3.90 17.49 -6.08
C ILE A 52 -2.82 18.04 -7.05
N LYS A 53 -1.88 17.20 -7.50
CA LYS A 53 -0.86 17.59 -8.51
C LYS A 53 -1.49 18.10 -9.81
N GLU A 54 -2.60 17.48 -10.21
CA GLU A 54 -3.40 17.90 -11.38
C GLU A 54 -4.26 19.15 -11.12
N ARG A 55 -4.21 19.74 -9.91
CA ARG A 55 -5.04 20.86 -9.45
C ARG A 55 -6.54 20.58 -9.42
N ARG A 56 -6.93 19.33 -9.31
CA ARG A 56 -8.30 18.82 -9.23
C ARG A 56 -8.71 18.64 -7.76
N LEU A 57 -8.70 19.73 -6.99
CA LEU A 57 -8.91 19.69 -5.54
C LEU A 57 -10.30 19.20 -5.16
N ASP A 58 -11.33 19.54 -5.93
CA ASP A 58 -12.70 19.07 -5.65
C ASP A 58 -12.84 17.56 -5.90
N ASP A 59 -12.18 17.04 -6.93
CA ASP A 59 -12.12 15.60 -7.19
C ASP A 59 -11.35 14.87 -6.07
N ALA A 60 -10.29 15.46 -5.53
CA ALA A 60 -9.57 14.90 -4.39
C ALA A 60 -10.47 14.82 -3.14
N ARG A 61 -11.27 15.88 -2.86
CA ARG A 61 -12.28 15.86 -1.77
C ARG A 61 -13.35 14.80 -1.99
N LEU A 62 -13.85 14.65 -3.22
CA LEU A 62 -14.81 13.62 -3.57
C LEU A 62 -14.24 12.21 -3.40
N ALA A 63 -12.99 12.00 -3.82
CA ALA A 63 -12.30 10.73 -3.61
C ALA A 63 -12.11 10.42 -2.12
N ALA A 64 -11.70 11.39 -1.30
CA ALA A 64 -11.59 11.22 0.14
C ALA A 64 -12.94 10.84 0.79
N LYS A 65 -14.04 11.53 0.43
CA LYS A 65 -15.39 11.19 0.88
C LYS A 65 -15.80 9.77 0.46
N LYS A 66 -15.37 9.32 -0.71
CA LYS A 66 -15.63 7.97 -1.19
C LYS A 66 -14.86 6.92 -0.38
N PHE A 67 -13.60 7.17 -0.02
CA PHE A 67 -12.85 6.32 0.91
C PHE A 67 -13.52 6.27 2.28
N ILE A 68 -13.95 7.41 2.83
CA ILE A 68 -14.71 7.46 4.09
C ILE A 68 -15.98 6.61 4.00
N SER A 69 -16.69 6.63 2.89
CA SER A 69 -17.92 5.85 2.72
C SER A 69 -17.69 4.34 2.65
N ILE A 70 -16.46 3.90 2.36
CA ILE A 70 -16.07 2.49 2.24
C ILE A 70 -15.47 1.98 3.54
N PHE A 71 -14.52 2.72 4.13
CA PHE A 71 -13.76 2.28 5.29
C PHE A 71 -14.29 2.86 6.61
N GLY A 72 -15.07 3.94 6.56
CA GLY A 72 -15.44 4.72 7.75
C GLY A 72 -14.42 5.83 8.05
N ILE A 73 -14.85 6.82 8.82
CA ILE A 73 -14.02 7.96 9.18
C ILE A 73 -12.89 7.59 10.16
N GLU A 74 -13.08 6.55 10.96
CA GLU A 74 -12.12 6.08 11.95
C GLU A 74 -11.04 5.16 11.36
N ASP A 75 -11.26 4.62 10.16
CA ASP A 75 -10.38 3.64 9.49
C ASP A 75 -9.85 4.14 8.14
N PHE A 76 -10.08 5.40 7.80
CA PHE A 76 -9.44 6.07 6.68
C PHE A 76 -8.58 7.23 7.18
N TYR A 77 -7.29 7.22 6.83
CA TYR A 77 -6.30 8.20 7.27
C TYR A 77 -5.69 8.93 6.09
N ILE A 78 -5.42 10.20 6.27
CA ILE A 78 -4.55 10.94 5.36
C ILE A 78 -3.10 10.64 5.74
N GLU A 79 -2.33 10.20 4.79
CA GLU A 79 -0.91 9.87 4.93
C GLU A 79 -0.06 11.01 4.39
N ILE A 80 0.95 11.43 5.15
CA ILE A 80 1.95 12.39 4.71
C ILE A 80 3.36 11.84 4.92
N GLN A 81 4.25 12.22 4.03
CA GLN A 81 5.67 11.84 4.03
C GLN A 81 6.53 13.09 3.89
N ARG A 82 7.81 13.01 4.23
CA ARG A 82 8.77 14.12 4.11
C ARG A 82 10.13 13.63 3.60
N HIS A 83 10.33 13.73 2.27
CA HIS A 83 11.55 13.28 1.58
C HIS A 83 12.34 14.45 0.97
N GLU A 84 12.15 15.68 1.46
CA GLU A 84 12.75 16.90 0.89
C GLU A 84 12.37 17.16 -0.58
N ILE A 85 11.26 16.59 -1.03
CA ILE A 85 10.71 16.79 -2.37
C ILE A 85 9.78 18.02 -2.35
N ARG A 86 10.08 19.01 -3.19
CA ARG A 86 9.29 20.26 -3.23
C ARG A 86 7.81 20.03 -3.57
N GLU A 87 7.52 19.09 -4.46
CA GLU A 87 6.16 18.73 -4.84
C GLU A 87 5.41 18.10 -3.68
N GLU A 88 6.06 17.25 -2.91
CA GLU A 88 5.50 16.58 -1.72
C GLU A 88 5.03 17.60 -0.66
N LEU A 89 5.85 18.62 -0.39
CA LEU A 89 5.48 19.70 0.54
C LEU A 89 4.21 20.45 0.10
N ALA A 90 4.04 20.67 -1.20
CA ALA A 90 2.85 21.33 -1.73
C ALA A 90 1.61 20.43 -1.62
N VAL A 91 1.76 19.13 -1.94
CA VAL A 91 0.69 18.12 -1.83
C VAL A 91 0.28 17.92 -0.38
N ASN A 92 1.25 17.79 0.55
CA ASN A 92 0.98 17.62 1.98
C ASN A 92 0.13 18.75 2.56
N ARG A 93 0.36 20.00 2.15
CA ARG A 93 -0.46 21.14 2.59
C ARG A 93 -1.93 20.96 2.21
N GLU A 94 -2.20 20.56 0.98
CA GLU A 94 -3.58 20.34 0.52
C GLU A 94 -4.21 19.11 1.18
N LEU A 95 -3.45 18.03 1.38
CA LEU A 95 -3.90 16.85 2.11
C LEU A 95 -4.30 17.18 3.55
N ILE A 96 -3.50 17.97 4.27
CA ILE A 96 -3.79 18.43 5.62
C ILE A 96 -5.06 19.29 5.64
N LEU A 97 -5.26 20.18 4.65
CA LEU A 97 -6.48 20.99 4.54
C LEU A 97 -7.72 20.09 4.30
N ILE A 98 -7.62 19.08 3.42
CA ILE A 98 -8.69 18.12 3.19
C ILE A 98 -8.98 17.31 4.46
N ALA A 99 -7.94 16.85 5.17
CA ALA A 99 -8.09 16.13 6.43
C ALA A 99 -8.86 16.97 7.46
N LYS A 100 -8.46 18.23 7.64
CA LYS A 100 -9.11 19.17 8.56
C LYS A 100 -10.57 19.44 8.17
N GLU A 101 -10.85 19.63 6.87
CA GLU A 101 -12.20 19.88 6.36
C GLU A 101 -13.13 18.68 6.61
N LEU A 102 -12.62 17.47 6.46
CA LEU A 102 -13.40 16.24 6.56
C LEU A 102 -13.34 15.57 7.94
N GLY A 103 -12.59 16.11 8.88
CA GLY A 103 -12.40 15.53 10.23
C GLY A 103 -11.59 14.23 10.23
N LEU A 104 -10.66 14.06 9.28
CA LEU A 104 -9.82 12.88 9.16
C LEU A 104 -8.54 13.03 9.99
N LYS A 105 -8.09 11.93 10.56
CA LYS A 105 -6.76 11.85 11.18
C LYS A 105 -5.67 11.82 10.10
N VAL A 106 -4.55 12.47 10.41
CA VAL A 106 -3.34 12.46 9.58
C VAL A 106 -2.31 11.56 10.25
N VAL A 107 -1.62 10.75 9.47
CA VAL A 107 -0.53 9.88 9.92
C VAL A 107 0.76 10.20 9.18
N ALA A 108 1.90 9.94 9.81
CA ALA A 108 3.21 10.07 9.22
C ALA A 108 3.76 8.71 8.83
N THR A 109 4.35 8.60 7.64
CA THR A 109 5.14 7.44 7.21
C THR A 109 6.44 7.90 6.59
N THR A 110 7.45 7.01 6.56
CA THR A 110 8.80 7.31 6.05
C THR A 110 9.12 6.61 4.73
N ASP A 111 8.21 5.77 4.23
CA ASP A 111 8.41 5.03 2.98
C ASP A 111 9.79 4.34 2.91
N ALA A 112 10.18 3.67 4.01
CA ALA A 112 11.52 3.10 4.17
C ALA A 112 11.80 2.03 3.11
N HIS A 113 12.90 2.20 2.38
CA HIS A 113 13.32 1.30 1.31
C HIS A 113 14.63 0.57 1.62
N TYR A 114 15.37 1.03 2.61
CA TYR A 114 16.63 0.44 3.05
C TYR A 114 16.85 0.67 4.56
N PRO A 115 17.68 -0.17 5.23
CA PRO A 115 17.81 -0.15 6.69
C PRO A 115 18.46 1.10 7.25
N THR A 116 19.59 1.54 6.69
CA THR A 116 20.38 2.64 7.23
C THR A 116 20.62 3.73 6.20
N LYS A 117 21.01 4.92 6.66
CA LYS A 117 21.32 6.08 5.79
C LYS A 117 22.39 5.79 4.75
N GLU A 118 23.39 4.98 5.15
CA GLU A 118 24.52 4.58 4.33
C GLU A 118 24.13 3.62 3.21
N ASP A 119 22.98 2.94 3.35
CA ASP A 119 22.46 1.98 2.36
C ASP A 119 21.81 2.65 1.13
N ALA A 120 21.70 3.97 1.10
CA ALA A 120 21.15 4.71 -0.04
C ALA A 120 21.88 4.38 -1.35
N TYR A 121 23.23 4.41 -1.35
CA TYR A 121 23.99 4.10 -2.55
C TYR A 121 23.98 2.62 -2.94
N PRO A 122 24.17 1.65 -2.02
CA PRO A 122 23.89 0.24 -2.31
C PRO A 122 22.50 -0.02 -2.89
N HIS A 123 21.48 0.66 -2.39
CA HIS A 123 20.12 0.54 -2.90
C HIS A 123 19.98 1.03 -4.35
N GLU A 124 20.63 2.14 -4.73
CA GLU A 124 20.69 2.58 -6.13
C GLU A 124 21.30 1.54 -7.06
N ILE A 125 22.35 0.85 -6.60
CA ILE A 125 22.98 -0.25 -7.37
C ILE A 125 21.98 -1.40 -7.55
N LEU A 126 21.25 -1.77 -6.49
CA LEU A 126 20.20 -2.82 -6.58
C LEU A 126 19.10 -2.45 -7.58
N LEU A 127 18.67 -1.20 -7.62
CA LEU A 127 17.70 -0.73 -8.62
C LEU A 127 18.24 -0.83 -10.05
N CYS A 128 19.53 -0.52 -10.25
CA CYS A 128 20.19 -0.70 -11.55
C CYS A 128 20.22 -2.16 -11.96
N ILE A 129 20.57 -3.08 -11.06
CA ILE A 129 20.58 -4.53 -11.32
C ILE A 129 19.17 -5.01 -11.68
N GLN A 130 18.15 -4.62 -10.89
CA GLN A 130 16.77 -5.02 -11.11
C GLN A 130 16.22 -4.56 -12.47
N THR A 131 16.61 -3.38 -12.92
CA THR A 131 16.12 -2.77 -14.17
C THR A 131 17.00 -3.00 -15.37
N GLY A 132 18.14 -3.70 -15.21
CA GLY A 132 19.12 -3.93 -16.28
C GLY A 132 19.79 -2.63 -16.76
N LYS A 133 19.98 -1.67 -15.86
CA LYS A 133 20.58 -0.35 -16.12
C LYS A 133 21.92 -0.21 -15.40
N THR A 134 22.67 0.83 -15.77
CA THR A 134 23.90 1.25 -15.07
C THR A 134 23.65 2.56 -14.35
N LEU A 135 24.54 2.93 -13.42
CA LEU A 135 24.47 4.21 -12.68
C LEU A 135 24.56 5.43 -13.59
N THR A 136 25.17 5.28 -14.75
CA THR A 136 25.38 6.35 -15.76
C THR A 136 24.28 6.47 -16.80
N ASP A 137 23.32 5.53 -16.79
CA ASP A 137 22.21 5.56 -17.77
C ASP A 137 21.23 6.67 -17.43
N GLU A 138 20.82 7.45 -18.46
CA GLU A 138 19.76 8.42 -18.33
C GLU A 138 18.40 7.73 -18.17
N GLY A 139 17.50 8.33 -17.35
CA GLY A 139 16.14 7.80 -17.11
C GLY A 139 16.12 6.45 -16.40
N ARG A 140 17.18 6.09 -15.67
CA ARG A 140 17.16 4.96 -14.77
C ARG A 140 16.17 5.17 -13.63
N MET A 141 15.67 4.09 -13.07
CA MET A 141 14.85 4.16 -11.85
C MET A 141 15.70 4.68 -10.69
N GLY A 142 15.16 5.60 -9.91
CA GLY A 142 15.78 6.19 -8.73
C GLY A 142 14.71 6.87 -7.88
N TYR A 143 15.10 7.30 -6.70
CA TYR A 143 14.25 8.07 -5.78
C TYR A 143 14.70 9.52 -5.76
N ASP A 144 13.74 10.44 -5.89
CA ASP A 144 13.96 11.86 -5.67
C ASP A 144 13.93 12.16 -4.17
N GLY A 145 14.75 13.12 -3.72
CA GLY A 145 14.81 13.50 -2.31
C GLY A 145 15.67 12.56 -1.46
N THR A 146 15.40 12.56 -0.17
CA THR A 146 16.15 11.80 0.86
C THR A 146 15.19 11.21 1.88
N GLY A 147 15.69 10.44 2.85
CA GLY A 147 14.86 10.02 3.97
C GLY A 147 14.22 8.64 3.81
N TYR A 148 14.67 7.82 2.88
CA TYR A 148 14.10 6.48 2.63
C TYR A 148 14.73 5.35 3.45
N TRP A 149 15.48 5.66 4.50
CA TRP A 149 15.95 4.64 5.45
C TRP A 149 14.93 4.39 6.56
N LEU A 150 15.09 3.27 7.25
CA LEU A 150 14.28 2.97 8.42
C LEU A 150 14.69 3.88 9.58
N MET A 151 13.99 4.99 9.73
CA MET A 151 14.24 5.98 10.76
C MET A 151 13.91 5.44 12.14
N ASN A 152 14.67 5.82 13.15
CA ASN A 152 14.32 5.60 14.55
C ASN A 152 13.30 6.64 15.03
N SER A 153 12.77 6.47 16.26
CA SER A 153 11.71 7.35 16.81
C SER A 153 12.16 8.80 16.92
N GLU A 154 13.41 9.06 17.36
CA GLU A 154 13.94 10.43 17.49
C GLU A 154 14.03 11.14 16.13
N GLU A 155 14.49 10.43 15.09
CA GLU A 155 14.57 10.97 13.73
C GLU A 155 13.17 11.31 13.17
N VAL A 156 12.15 10.48 13.46
CA VAL A 156 10.77 10.74 13.03
C VAL A 156 10.15 11.88 13.82
N GLU A 157 10.38 11.95 15.15
CA GLU A 157 9.95 13.05 16.01
C GLU A 157 10.54 14.39 15.55
N ASP A 158 11.83 14.43 15.24
CA ASP A 158 12.49 15.62 14.70
C ASP A 158 11.90 16.03 13.34
N LEU A 159 11.69 15.05 12.45
CA LEU A 159 11.16 15.28 11.10
C LEU A 159 9.75 15.88 11.11
N PHE A 160 8.91 15.50 12.08
CA PHE A 160 7.52 15.94 12.21
C PHE A 160 7.28 16.78 13.47
N SER A 161 8.32 17.43 14.02
CA SER A 161 8.29 18.20 15.25
C SER A 161 7.28 19.37 15.26
N ASP A 162 6.89 19.86 14.07
CA ASP A 162 5.85 20.88 13.88
C ASP A 162 4.40 20.33 13.92
N MET A 163 4.24 18.99 13.94
CA MET A 163 2.94 18.30 13.94
C MET A 163 2.99 17.02 14.81
N PRO A 164 3.30 17.12 16.11
CA PRO A 164 3.50 15.93 16.96
C PRO A 164 2.27 15.03 17.06
N GLU A 165 1.07 15.58 16.92
CA GLU A 165 -0.19 14.83 16.98
C GLU A 165 -0.32 13.75 15.88
N ILE A 166 0.38 13.88 14.77
CA ILE A 166 0.31 12.87 13.69
C ILE A 166 1.07 11.60 14.07
N LEU A 167 2.04 11.69 14.96
CA LEU A 167 2.79 10.53 15.46
C LEU A 167 1.93 9.70 16.41
N ASP A 168 1.12 10.36 17.25
CA ASP A 168 0.13 9.67 18.09
C ASP A 168 -0.88 8.91 17.22
N ASN A 169 -1.35 9.53 16.13
CA ASN A 169 -2.24 8.86 15.18
C ASN A 169 -1.57 7.66 14.48
N THR A 170 -0.26 7.70 14.26
CA THR A 170 0.49 6.58 13.69
C THR A 170 0.53 5.40 14.67
N LEU A 171 0.69 5.67 15.97
CA LEU A 171 0.58 4.65 17.01
C LEU A 171 -0.86 4.09 17.10
N ASP A 172 -1.89 4.93 16.98
CA ASP A 172 -3.29 4.47 16.92
C ASP A 172 -3.52 3.43 15.80
N VAL A 173 -2.88 3.64 14.63
CA VAL A 173 -2.96 2.67 13.51
C VAL A 173 -2.30 1.35 13.90
N ALA A 174 -1.13 1.39 14.53
CA ALA A 174 -0.43 0.20 14.99
C ALA A 174 -1.25 -0.58 16.04
N ASP A 175 -1.84 0.11 17.01
CA ASP A 175 -2.63 -0.47 18.08
C ASP A 175 -3.94 -1.10 17.57
N LYS A 176 -4.51 -0.59 16.49
CA LYS A 176 -5.67 -1.19 15.80
C LYS A 176 -5.33 -2.47 15.04
N CYS A 177 -4.05 -2.73 14.75
CA CYS A 177 -3.62 -3.91 14.02
C CYS A 177 -3.59 -5.13 14.96
N ASP A 178 -4.56 -6.02 14.83
CA ASP A 178 -4.65 -7.30 15.58
C ASP A 178 -4.87 -8.45 14.60
N VAL A 179 -3.76 -9.01 14.13
CA VAL A 179 -3.75 -10.12 13.16
C VAL A 179 -2.98 -11.30 13.73
N THR A 180 -3.65 -12.44 13.82
CA THR A 180 -3.02 -13.70 14.18
C THR A 180 -2.86 -14.58 12.95
N LEU A 181 -1.62 -14.92 12.61
CA LEU A 181 -1.29 -15.85 11.53
C LEU A 181 -0.89 -17.20 12.13
N ASN A 182 -1.59 -18.26 11.74
CA ASN A 182 -1.22 -19.64 12.13
C ASN A 182 -0.02 -20.09 11.31
N LEU A 183 1.18 -19.85 11.81
CA LEU A 183 2.42 -20.28 11.18
C LEU A 183 2.66 -21.75 11.53
N GLY A 184 2.92 -22.58 10.50
CA GLY A 184 3.19 -24.01 10.65
C GLY A 184 2.03 -24.92 10.29
N ASP A 185 0.82 -24.41 10.15
CA ASP A 185 -0.31 -25.18 9.61
C ASP A 185 -0.19 -25.30 8.09
N VAL A 186 -0.05 -26.53 7.61
CA VAL A 186 -0.01 -26.80 6.15
C VAL A 186 -1.44 -26.92 5.63
N ASN A 187 -1.96 -25.85 5.07
CA ASN A 187 -3.25 -25.84 4.41
C ASN A 187 -3.09 -26.13 2.91
N LEU A 188 -3.38 -27.36 2.51
CA LEU A 188 -3.43 -27.70 1.09
C LEU A 188 -4.73 -27.16 0.48
N PRO A 189 -4.69 -26.61 -0.74
CA PRO A 189 -5.91 -26.17 -1.42
C PRO A 189 -6.84 -27.36 -1.65
N ALA A 190 -8.12 -27.17 -1.29
CA ALA A 190 -9.15 -28.15 -1.56
C ALA A 190 -9.46 -28.16 -3.07
N TYR A 191 -9.17 -29.27 -3.72
CA TYR A 191 -9.51 -29.48 -5.12
C TYR A 191 -10.88 -30.12 -5.24
N THR A 192 -11.80 -29.46 -5.93
CA THR A 192 -13.12 -30.04 -6.22
C THR A 192 -12.98 -31.04 -7.38
N ILE A 193 -13.14 -32.32 -7.05
CA ILE A 193 -13.08 -33.40 -8.06
C ILE A 193 -14.24 -33.22 -9.04
N PRO A 194 -14.01 -33.07 -10.36
CA PRO A 194 -15.08 -33.00 -11.34
C PRO A 194 -16.00 -34.23 -11.26
N LYS A 195 -17.29 -34.05 -11.39
CA LYS A 195 -18.32 -35.12 -11.23
C LYS A 195 -18.09 -36.38 -12.08
N ARG A 196 -17.33 -36.27 -13.17
CA ARG A 196 -16.97 -37.40 -14.05
C ARG A 196 -15.86 -38.31 -13.46
N PHE A 197 -15.24 -37.91 -12.35
CA PHE A 197 -14.20 -38.68 -11.67
C PHE A 197 -14.62 -38.98 -10.24
N GLU A 198 -14.30 -40.16 -9.77
CA GLU A 198 -14.55 -40.57 -8.39
C GLU A 198 -13.39 -40.18 -7.45
N THR A 199 -12.17 -40.12 -7.99
CA THR A 199 -10.94 -39.81 -7.22
C THR A 199 -9.99 -38.93 -8.04
N LEU A 200 -9.06 -38.24 -7.34
CA LEU A 200 -7.99 -37.47 -7.97
C LEU A 200 -7.08 -38.31 -8.87
N SER A 201 -6.87 -39.59 -8.51
CA SER A 201 -6.05 -40.51 -9.30
C SER A 201 -6.63 -40.72 -10.70
N LEU A 202 -7.96 -40.74 -10.86
CA LEU A 202 -8.60 -40.93 -12.17
C LEU A 202 -8.39 -39.71 -13.09
N ILE A 203 -8.20 -38.52 -12.54
CA ILE A 203 -7.88 -37.30 -13.32
C ILE A 203 -6.51 -37.46 -13.96
N HIS A 204 -5.50 -37.92 -13.21
CA HIS A 204 -4.16 -38.15 -13.72
C HIS A 204 -4.09 -39.21 -14.82
N ILE A 205 -4.95 -40.21 -14.76
CA ILE A 205 -5.03 -41.28 -15.79
C ILE A 205 -5.69 -40.73 -17.06
N SER A 206 -6.76 -39.93 -16.93
CA SER A 206 -7.56 -39.46 -18.07
C SER A 206 -7.01 -38.18 -18.70
N GLU A 207 -6.33 -37.35 -17.94
CA GLU A 207 -5.75 -36.08 -18.38
C GLU A 207 -4.29 -35.97 -17.89
N PRO A 208 -3.38 -36.82 -18.44
CA PRO A 208 -1.98 -36.75 -18.07
C PRO A 208 -1.42 -35.34 -18.44
N THR A 209 -0.74 -34.72 -17.52
CA THR A 209 -0.01 -33.45 -17.77
C THR A 209 0.97 -33.68 -18.90
N ARG A 210 0.84 -32.97 -20.02
CA ARG A 210 1.85 -32.95 -21.06
C ARG A 210 3.12 -32.31 -20.49
N PRO A 211 4.31 -32.93 -20.61
CA PRO A 211 5.54 -32.23 -20.28
C PRO A 211 5.69 -31.02 -21.20
N TYR A 212 6.04 -29.89 -20.62
CA TYR A 212 6.34 -28.65 -21.34
C TYR A 212 7.60 -28.76 -22.18
#